data_81bd20c16882a861ef2a9cefcd947240
#
_entry.id   81bd20c16882a861ef2a9cefcd947240
#
_cell.length_a   1.000
_cell.length_b   1.000
_cell.length_c   1.000
_cell.angle_alpha   90.00
_cell.angle_beta   90.00
_cell.angle_gamma   90.00
#
_symmetry.space_group_name_H-M   'P 1'
#
loop_
_entity.id
_entity.type
_entity.pdbx_description
1 polymer ?
#
loop_
_entity_poly.entity_id
_entity_poly.type
_entity_poly.pdbx_seq_one_letter_code
_entity_poly.pdbx_strand_id
1 'polypeptide(L)'
;MSFWKKLFGEDSADVVDYYREGLELLRLGNYHEALTSFRLAQRDAPQDPAVLQQIAITYTRIGMTEEACRTYRSVLAHDGAASGAHYGLAFLLLREGRREEAERHLRAFLDSPPGGAEAQRHIEHAREALTELEAGASVDREV
;
A
#
# COMPACT_ATOMS: atom_id res chain seq x y z
N MET A 1 33.09 8.89 -29.05
CA MET A 1 32.67 10.27 -29.04
C MET A 1 32.15 10.69 -27.68
N SER A 2 32.81 11.64 -27.05
CA SER A 2 32.47 12.10 -25.70
C SER A 2 31.06 12.64 -25.57
N PHE A 3 30.54 13.27 -26.62
CA PHE A 3 29.18 13.79 -26.63
C PHE A 3 28.13 12.69 -26.50
N TRP A 4 28.27 11.62 -27.27
CA TRP A 4 27.37 10.48 -27.24
C TRP A 4 27.50 9.68 -25.94
N LYS A 5 28.72 9.58 -25.43
CA LYS A 5 28.98 8.95 -24.15
C LYS A 5 28.37 9.75 -23.02
N LYS A 6 28.41 11.08 -23.11
CA LYS A 6 27.72 11.97 -22.15
C LYS A 6 26.21 11.83 -22.29
N LEU A 7 25.70 11.80 -23.53
CA LEU A 7 24.26 11.73 -23.77
C LEU A 7 23.65 10.40 -23.29
N PHE A 8 24.34 9.27 -23.55
CA PHE A 8 23.81 7.95 -23.21
C PHE A 8 24.39 7.38 -21.91
N GLY A 9 25.64 7.71 -21.59
CA GLY A 9 26.28 7.25 -20.35
C GLY A 9 25.88 8.06 -19.14
N GLU A 10 25.80 9.39 -19.28
CA GLU A 10 25.34 10.27 -18.21
C GLU A 10 23.82 10.24 -18.07
N ASP A 11 23.09 10.11 -19.17
CA ASP A 11 21.64 9.96 -19.13
C ASP A 11 21.22 8.67 -18.41
N SER A 12 21.99 7.59 -18.54
CA SER A 12 21.71 6.38 -17.76
C SER A 12 22.10 6.54 -16.29
N ALA A 13 23.04 7.45 -15.95
CA ALA A 13 23.37 7.82 -14.58
C ALA A 13 22.41 8.86 -14.03
N ASP A 14 21.81 9.70 -14.90
CA ASP A 14 20.87 10.74 -14.57
C ASP A 14 19.41 10.31 -14.76
N VAL A 15 19.17 9.03 -15.07
CA VAL A 15 17.80 8.50 -15.13
C VAL A 15 17.15 8.67 -13.76
N VAL A 16 16.07 9.44 -13.75
CA VAL A 16 15.34 9.70 -12.52
C VAL A 16 14.69 8.41 -12.04
N ASP A 17 15.05 8.01 -10.83
CA ASP A 17 14.39 6.91 -10.14
C ASP A 17 13.12 7.48 -9.50
N TYR A 18 12.04 7.48 -10.26
CA TYR A 18 10.75 8.01 -9.82
C TYR A 18 10.20 7.29 -8.60
N TYR A 19 10.49 5.99 -8.47
CA TYR A 19 10.08 5.25 -7.29
C TYR A 19 10.74 5.78 -6.02
N ARG A 20 12.07 5.95 -6.08
CA ARG A 20 12.83 6.51 -4.95
C ARG A 20 12.42 7.95 -4.64
N GLU A 21 12.22 8.76 -5.67
CA GLU A 21 11.72 10.13 -5.52
C GLU A 21 10.36 10.14 -4.83
N GLY A 22 9.46 9.27 -5.25
CA GLY A 22 8.15 9.13 -4.64
C GLY A 22 8.21 8.74 -3.17
N LEU A 23 9.10 7.80 -2.82
CA LEU A 23 9.29 7.40 -1.42
C LEU A 23 9.76 8.56 -0.55
N GLU A 24 10.70 9.36 -1.05
CA GLU A 24 11.19 10.53 -0.32
C GLU A 24 10.10 11.59 -0.16
N LEU A 25 9.35 11.88 -1.20
CA LEU A 25 8.23 12.82 -1.15
C LEU A 25 7.14 12.34 -0.18
N LEU A 26 6.86 11.05 -0.17
CA LEU A 26 5.91 10.44 0.76
C LEU A 26 6.39 10.62 2.21
N ARG A 27 7.67 10.36 2.47
CA ARG A 27 8.30 10.54 3.78
C ARG A 27 8.19 11.99 4.26
N LEU A 28 8.32 12.95 3.34
CA LEU A 28 8.22 14.40 3.63
C LEU A 28 6.77 14.88 3.77
N GLY A 29 5.79 14.04 3.48
CA GLY A 29 4.38 14.43 3.52
C GLY A 29 3.89 15.14 2.26
N ASN A 30 4.69 15.18 1.21
CA ASN A 30 4.34 15.78 -0.07
C ASN A 30 3.58 14.75 -0.92
N TYR A 31 2.36 14.44 -0.51
CA TYR A 31 1.60 13.29 -1.02
C TYR A 31 1.21 13.42 -2.49
N HIS A 32 0.77 14.59 -2.92
CA HIS A 32 0.38 14.81 -4.32
C HIS A 32 1.56 14.69 -5.27
N GLU A 33 2.71 15.24 -4.87
CA GLU A 33 3.95 15.12 -5.64
C GLU A 33 4.45 13.67 -5.64
N ALA A 34 4.35 12.98 -4.50
CA ALA A 34 4.69 11.56 -4.39
C ALA A 34 3.84 10.73 -5.35
N LEU A 35 2.54 10.99 -5.41
CA LEU A 35 1.64 10.30 -6.33
C LEU A 35 2.07 10.48 -7.79
N THR A 36 2.45 11.70 -8.16
CA THR A 36 2.96 11.99 -9.52
C THR A 36 4.21 11.16 -9.81
N SER A 37 5.17 11.13 -8.88
CA SER A 37 6.40 10.35 -9.06
C SER A 37 6.11 8.86 -9.16
N PHE A 38 5.23 8.32 -8.32
CA PHE A 38 4.86 6.90 -8.39
C PHE A 38 4.13 6.56 -9.68
N ARG A 39 3.30 7.45 -10.21
CA ARG A 39 2.65 7.25 -11.51
C ARG A 39 3.66 7.22 -12.65
N LEU A 40 4.71 8.02 -12.58
CA LEU A 40 5.80 7.97 -13.54
C LEU A 40 6.59 6.65 -13.43
N ALA A 41 6.80 6.17 -12.20
CA ALA A 41 7.39 4.85 -11.97
C ALA A 41 6.49 3.74 -12.52
N GLN A 42 5.18 3.85 -12.35
CA GLN A 42 4.21 2.89 -12.88
C GLN A 42 4.23 2.82 -14.40
N ARG A 43 4.46 3.94 -15.06
CA ARG A 43 4.57 3.96 -16.53
C ARG A 43 5.70 3.05 -17.02
N ASP A 44 6.82 2.98 -16.27
CA ASP A 44 7.96 2.15 -16.60
C ASP A 44 7.77 0.69 -16.17
N ALA A 45 6.97 0.46 -15.12
CA ALA A 45 6.69 -0.87 -14.56
C ALA A 45 5.20 -1.00 -14.19
N PRO A 46 4.28 -1.13 -15.17
CA PRO A 46 2.84 -1.02 -14.94
C PRO A 46 2.24 -2.04 -13.97
N GLN A 47 2.87 -3.19 -13.84
CA GLN A 47 2.37 -4.31 -13.05
C GLN A 47 3.19 -4.56 -11.79
N ASP A 48 4.15 -3.69 -11.48
CA ASP A 48 4.99 -3.86 -10.30
C ASP A 48 4.17 -3.67 -9.01
N PRO A 49 3.97 -4.73 -8.20
CA PRO A 49 3.19 -4.64 -6.98
C PRO A 49 3.75 -3.64 -5.97
N ALA A 50 5.07 -3.45 -5.93
CA ALA A 50 5.70 -2.49 -5.02
C ALA A 50 5.28 -1.06 -5.37
N VAL A 51 5.29 -0.70 -6.65
CA VAL A 51 4.85 0.61 -7.13
C VAL A 51 3.36 0.81 -6.84
N LEU A 52 2.54 -0.17 -7.19
CA LEU A 52 1.09 -0.13 -6.95
C LEU A 52 0.77 0.03 -5.47
N GLN A 53 1.49 -0.66 -4.60
CA GLN A 53 1.28 -0.55 -3.15
C GLN A 53 1.60 0.86 -2.64
N GLN A 54 2.67 1.47 -3.13
CA GLN A 54 3.00 2.84 -2.75
C GLN A 54 1.95 3.84 -3.27
N ILE A 55 1.40 3.62 -4.44
CA ILE A 55 0.29 4.42 -4.97
C ILE A 55 -0.92 4.31 -4.04
N ALA A 56 -1.27 3.09 -3.61
CA ALA A 56 -2.39 2.88 -2.69
C ALA A 56 -2.17 3.57 -1.35
N ILE A 57 -0.97 3.46 -0.78
CA ILE A 57 -0.59 4.16 0.46
C ILE A 57 -0.75 5.67 0.29
N THR A 58 -0.28 6.20 -0.83
CA THR A 58 -0.34 7.63 -1.12
C THR A 58 -1.78 8.11 -1.25
N TYR A 59 -2.64 7.37 -1.97
CA TYR A 59 -4.07 7.65 -2.02
C TYR A 59 -4.71 7.66 -0.63
N THR A 60 -4.32 6.72 0.22
CA THR A 60 -4.79 6.66 1.62
C THR A 60 -4.42 7.93 2.38
N ARG A 61 -3.19 8.40 2.21
CA ARG A 61 -2.70 9.61 2.86
C ARG A 61 -3.40 10.88 2.37
N ILE A 62 -3.74 10.91 1.10
CA ILE A 62 -4.49 12.04 0.50
C ILE A 62 -5.97 12.01 0.94
N GLY A 63 -6.48 10.85 1.32
CA GLY A 63 -7.90 10.67 1.67
C GLY A 63 -8.76 10.20 0.50
N MET A 64 -8.15 9.76 -0.58
CA MET A 64 -8.84 9.19 -1.74
C MET A 64 -9.08 7.70 -1.50
N THR A 65 -10.04 7.41 -0.64
CA THR A 65 -10.29 6.06 -0.12
C THR A 65 -10.71 5.07 -1.20
N GLU A 66 -11.58 5.48 -2.11
CA GLU A 66 -12.05 4.59 -3.20
C GLU A 66 -10.91 4.17 -4.12
N GLU A 67 -10.07 5.12 -4.52
CA GLU A 67 -8.90 4.87 -5.36
C GLU A 67 -7.88 4.01 -4.64
N ALA A 68 -7.68 4.26 -3.34
CA ALA A 68 -6.79 3.45 -2.51
C ALA A 68 -7.26 2.00 -2.44
N CYS A 69 -8.54 1.76 -2.18
CA CYS A 69 -9.12 0.41 -2.13
C CYS A 69 -8.96 -0.30 -3.48
N ARG A 70 -9.26 0.38 -4.56
CA ARG A 70 -9.13 -0.15 -5.91
C ARG A 70 -7.70 -0.56 -6.23
N THR A 71 -6.75 0.28 -5.83
CA THR A 71 -5.32 0.02 -6.06
C THR A 71 -4.82 -1.14 -5.21
N TYR A 72 -5.22 -1.23 -3.94
CA TYR A 72 -4.87 -2.40 -3.11
C TYR A 72 -5.44 -3.69 -3.67
N ARG A 73 -6.68 -3.68 -4.17
CA ARG A 73 -7.27 -4.86 -4.83
C ARG A 73 -6.47 -5.26 -6.07
N SER A 74 -5.96 -4.29 -6.81
CA SER A 74 -5.08 -4.55 -7.96
C SER A 74 -3.77 -5.23 -7.53
N VAL A 75 -3.17 -4.77 -6.41
CA VAL A 75 -1.98 -5.45 -5.84
C VAL A 75 -2.31 -6.91 -5.52
N LEU A 76 -3.43 -7.15 -4.84
CA LEU A 76 -3.85 -8.50 -4.44
C LEU A 76 -4.19 -9.40 -5.63
N ALA A 77 -4.63 -8.83 -6.75
CA ALA A 77 -4.88 -9.58 -7.97
C ALA A 77 -3.58 -10.11 -8.59
N HIS A 78 -2.47 -9.38 -8.41
CA HIS A 78 -1.14 -9.78 -8.89
C HIS A 78 -0.38 -10.61 -7.87
N ASP A 79 -0.57 -10.34 -6.59
CA ASP A 79 0.05 -11.05 -5.47
C ASP A 79 -0.95 -11.17 -4.32
N GLY A 80 -1.66 -12.28 -4.29
CA GLY A 80 -2.66 -12.56 -3.25
C GLY A 80 -2.09 -12.69 -1.85
N ALA A 81 -0.78 -12.82 -1.71
CA ALA A 81 -0.09 -12.92 -0.42
C ALA A 81 0.53 -11.58 0.02
N ALA A 82 0.28 -10.48 -0.70
CA ALA A 82 0.81 -9.18 -0.36
C ALA A 82 0.24 -8.68 0.97
N SER A 83 0.97 -8.92 2.06
CA SER A 83 0.54 -8.63 3.42
C SER A 83 0.23 -7.15 3.66
N GLY A 84 1.05 -6.26 3.11
CA GLY A 84 0.83 -4.82 3.21
C GLY A 84 -0.47 -4.36 2.55
N ALA A 85 -0.85 -4.99 1.45
CA ALA A 85 -2.11 -4.70 0.76
C ALA A 85 -3.31 -5.20 1.56
N HIS A 86 -3.24 -6.39 2.15
CA HIS A 86 -4.29 -6.87 3.05
C HIS A 86 -4.48 -5.93 4.24
N TYR A 87 -3.38 -5.53 4.87
CA TYR A 87 -3.41 -4.60 6.01
C TYR A 87 -4.04 -3.25 5.62
N GLY A 88 -3.52 -2.63 4.58
CA GLY A 88 -4.01 -1.32 4.15
C GLY A 88 -5.48 -1.34 3.75
N LEU A 89 -5.87 -2.34 2.97
CA LEU A 89 -7.26 -2.49 2.53
C LEU A 89 -8.19 -2.75 3.71
N ALA A 90 -7.80 -3.58 4.67
CA ALA A 90 -8.61 -3.88 5.85
C ALA A 90 -9.01 -2.62 6.62
N PHE A 91 -8.05 -1.72 6.88
CA PHE A 91 -8.33 -0.51 7.66
C PHE A 91 -9.14 0.52 6.88
N LEU A 92 -8.98 0.58 5.56
CA LEU A 92 -9.85 1.40 4.72
C LEU A 92 -11.30 0.88 4.75
N LEU A 93 -11.48 -0.41 4.67
CA LEU A 93 -12.79 -1.06 4.73
C LEU A 93 -13.47 -0.86 6.08
N LEU A 94 -12.71 -0.91 7.18
CA LEU A 94 -13.24 -0.61 8.51
C LEU A 94 -13.77 0.82 8.60
N ARG A 95 -13.05 1.76 8.03
CA ARG A 95 -13.49 3.17 8.00
C ARG A 95 -14.78 3.35 7.21
N GLU A 96 -15.03 2.49 6.22
CA GLU A 96 -16.26 2.50 5.43
C GLU A 96 -17.38 1.64 6.02
N GLY A 97 -17.14 0.99 7.17
CA GLY A 97 -18.12 0.14 7.81
C GLY A 97 -18.29 -1.24 7.17
N ARG A 98 -17.40 -1.63 6.28
CA ARG A 98 -17.43 -2.94 5.57
C ARG A 98 -16.71 -3.98 6.42
N ARG A 99 -17.33 -4.37 7.51
CA ARG A 99 -16.71 -5.15 8.59
C ARG A 99 -16.33 -6.56 8.19
N GLU A 100 -17.20 -7.28 7.49
CA GLU A 100 -16.95 -8.67 7.09
C GLU A 100 -15.80 -8.78 6.10
N GLU A 101 -15.74 -7.87 5.15
CA GLU A 101 -14.65 -7.85 4.17
C GLU A 101 -13.33 -7.47 4.87
N ALA A 102 -13.37 -6.47 5.76
CA ALA A 102 -12.21 -6.06 6.54
C ALA A 102 -11.66 -7.22 7.38
N GLU A 103 -12.55 -7.98 8.03
CA GLU A 103 -12.19 -9.16 8.83
C GLU A 103 -11.42 -10.18 7.98
N ARG A 104 -11.90 -10.47 6.77
CA ARG A 104 -11.20 -11.41 5.88
C ARG A 104 -9.79 -10.96 5.56
N HIS A 105 -9.58 -9.67 5.31
CA HIS A 105 -8.25 -9.13 5.02
C HIS A 105 -7.35 -9.09 6.25
N LEU A 106 -7.90 -8.81 7.43
CA LEU A 106 -7.13 -8.88 8.69
C LEU A 106 -6.65 -10.31 8.96
N ARG A 107 -7.52 -11.30 8.76
CA ARG A 107 -7.14 -12.71 8.92
C ARG A 107 -6.06 -13.11 7.92
N ALA A 108 -6.19 -12.71 6.66
CA ALA A 108 -5.18 -12.97 5.64
C ALA A 108 -3.83 -12.36 6.00
N PHE A 109 -3.82 -11.14 6.52
CA PHE A 109 -2.61 -10.49 6.98
C PHE A 109 -1.97 -11.26 8.15
N LEU A 110 -2.77 -11.68 9.13
CA LEU A 110 -2.27 -12.40 10.31
C LEU A 110 -1.81 -13.83 10.00
N ASP A 111 -2.36 -14.45 8.95
CA ASP A 111 -1.95 -15.79 8.51
C ASP A 111 -0.54 -15.78 7.89
N SER A 112 -0.14 -14.68 7.26
CA SER A 112 1.18 -14.54 6.63
C SER A 112 1.74 -13.14 6.89
N PRO A 113 2.03 -12.81 8.15
CA PRO A 113 2.50 -11.47 8.49
C PRO A 113 3.93 -11.24 8.01
N PRO A 114 4.29 -9.97 7.71
CA PRO A 114 5.67 -9.66 7.36
C PRO A 114 6.58 -9.81 8.56
N GLY A 115 7.89 -9.98 8.30
CA GLY A 115 8.90 -10.06 9.35
C GLY A 115 9.42 -8.69 9.77
N GLY A 116 10.17 -8.67 10.86
CA GLY A 116 10.86 -7.49 11.35
C GLY A 116 10.13 -6.76 12.49
N ALA A 117 10.86 -5.89 13.16
CA ALA A 117 10.37 -5.17 14.35
C ALA A 117 9.24 -4.19 14.02
N GLU A 118 9.30 -3.54 12.86
CA GLU A 118 8.27 -2.61 12.41
C GLU A 118 6.94 -3.34 12.16
N ALA A 119 7.01 -4.54 11.62
CA ALA A 119 5.83 -5.36 11.37
C ALA A 119 5.09 -5.73 12.64
N GLN A 120 5.79 -5.83 13.76
CA GLN A 120 5.17 -6.23 15.04
C GLN A 120 4.05 -5.27 15.46
N ARG A 121 4.24 -3.97 15.28
CA ARG A 121 3.19 -2.98 15.58
C ARG A 121 1.96 -3.16 14.70
N HIS A 122 2.17 -3.47 13.43
CA HIS A 122 1.07 -3.73 12.50
C HIS A 122 0.33 -5.01 12.86
N ILE A 123 1.06 -6.05 13.28
CA ILE A 123 0.48 -7.32 13.74
C ILE A 123 -0.39 -7.10 14.98
N GLU A 124 0.11 -6.37 15.97
CA GLU A 124 -0.63 -6.04 17.17
C GLU A 124 -1.90 -5.25 16.85
N HIS A 125 -1.78 -4.22 16.03
CA HIS A 125 -2.91 -3.40 15.60
C HIS A 125 -3.97 -4.24 14.86
N ALA A 126 -3.55 -5.15 13.99
CA ALA A 126 -4.46 -6.03 13.28
C ALA A 126 -5.18 -7.00 14.23
N ARG A 127 -4.47 -7.54 15.22
CA ARG A 127 -5.06 -8.43 16.22
C ARG A 127 -6.10 -7.70 17.07
N GLU A 128 -5.79 -6.49 17.51
CA GLU A 128 -6.73 -5.65 18.26
C GLU A 128 -7.99 -5.38 17.46
N ALA A 129 -7.84 -4.96 16.20
CA ALA A 129 -8.97 -4.68 15.33
C ALA A 129 -9.84 -5.93 15.12
N LEU A 130 -9.23 -7.08 14.92
CA LEU A 130 -9.94 -8.35 14.75
C LEU A 130 -10.69 -8.73 16.01
N THR A 131 -10.07 -8.58 17.18
CA THR A 131 -10.70 -8.84 18.48
C THR A 131 -11.93 -7.95 18.68
N GLU A 132 -11.83 -6.67 18.35
CA GLU A 132 -12.96 -5.73 18.42
C GLU A 132 -14.10 -6.11 17.48
N LEU A 133 -13.79 -6.56 16.27
CA LEU A 133 -14.79 -7.01 15.32
C LEU A 133 -15.52 -8.25 15.82
N GLU A 134 -14.80 -9.20 16.40
CA GLU A 134 -15.38 -10.43 16.96
C GLU A 134 -16.26 -10.12 18.18
N ALA A 135 -15.84 -9.21 19.04
CA ALA A 135 -16.61 -8.77 20.20
C ALA A 135 -17.90 -8.06 19.74
N GLY A 136 -17.83 -7.20 18.73
CA GLY A 136 -19.00 -6.54 18.17
C GLY A 136 -20.00 -7.53 17.55
N ALA A 137 -19.51 -8.54 16.85
CA ALA A 137 -20.35 -9.58 16.26
C ALA A 137 -21.06 -10.42 17.33
N SER A 138 -20.42 -10.67 18.48
CA SER A 138 -21.01 -11.39 19.60
C SER A 138 -22.16 -10.61 20.25
N VAL A 139 -21.99 -9.30 20.41
CA VAL A 139 -23.04 -8.41 20.93
C VAL A 139 -24.25 -8.37 19.99
N ASP A 140 -24.02 -8.26 18.68
CA ASP A 140 -25.08 -8.24 17.68
C ASP A 140 -25.89 -9.56 17.64
N ARG A 141 -25.28 -10.69 17.99
CA ARG A 141 -25.95 -12.00 18.07
C ARG A 141 -26.80 -12.16 19.32
N GLU A 142 -26.47 -11.47 20.40
CA GLU A 142 -27.21 -11.54 21.67
C GLU A 142 -28.46 -10.65 21.66
N VAL A 143 -28.57 -9.76 20.70
CA VAL A 143 -29.74 -8.88 20.50
C VAL A 143 -30.68 -9.48 19.48
#